data_3f61a92a35e60cd2fad2f0abccb5b4b5
#
_entry.id   3f61a92a35e60cd2fad2f0abccb5b4b5
#
_cell.length_a   1.000
_cell.length_b   1.000
_cell.length_c   1.000
_cell.angle_alpha   90.00
_cell.angle_beta   90.00
_cell.angle_gamma   90.00
#
_symmetry.space_group_name_H-M   'P 1'
#
loop_
_entity.id
_entity.type
_entity.pdbx_description
1 polymer ?
#
loop_
_entity_poly.entity_id
_entity_poly.type
_entity_poly.pdbx_seq_one_letter_code
_entity_poly.pdbx_strand_id
1 'polypeptide(L)'
;WGQEPQNGPFVLWLAWAWEARGVFGLALIVGIVAAYLALVAGRHGQWLPLEVRAWALAYPLYLLAVVRPITSMWRFLLLDFPAAALVASVAMRTSAGERIVPHWRRRVALVALALCAGMAWWTVAFLTYVPWAATPP
;
A
#
# COMPACT_ATOMS: atom_id res chain seq x y z
N TRP A 1 9.43 15.59 21.60
CA TRP A 1 8.43 14.91 20.76
C TRP A 1 7.08 15.48 21.18
N GLY A 2 6.67 16.61 20.56
CA GLY A 2 5.36 17.20 20.80
C GLY A 2 4.29 16.24 20.26
N GLN A 3 3.58 15.58 21.17
CA GLN A 3 2.37 14.86 20.81
C GLN A 3 1.29 15.93 20.60
N GLU A 4 1.09 16.33 19.37
CA GLU A 4 -0.16 17.00 19.02
C GLU A 4 -1.33 16.07 19.36
N PRO A 5 -2.47 16.60 19.81
CA PRO A 5 -3.62 15.80 20.14
C PRO A 5 -3.96 14.91 18.94
N GLN A 6 -3.93 13.58 19.17
CA GLN A 6 -4.30 12.63 18.14
C GLN A 6 -5.78 12.79 17.85
N ASN A 7 -6.07 13.49 16.80
CA ASN A 7 -7.41 13.48 16.22
C ASN A 7 -7.67 12.05 15.78
N GLY A 8 -8.52 11.30 16.41
CA GLY A 8 -8.99 9.95 16.14
C GLY A 8 -8.38 9.10 15.02
N PRO A 9 -8.67 7.81 14.95
CA PRO A 9 -8.12 6.94 13.91
C PRO A 9 -8.50 7.45 12.51
N PHE A 10 -7.61 7.28 11.55
CA PHE A 10 -7.74 7.66 10.14
C PHE A 10 -7.74 9.17 9.83
N VAL A 11 -7.98 10.05 10.82
CA VAL A 11 -8.12 11.50 10.58
C VAL A 11 -6.86 12.08 9.94
N LEU A 12 -5.68 11.63 10.35
CA LEU A 12 -4.40 12.10 9.79
C LEU A 12 -4.28 11.86 8.28
N TRP A 13 -4.76 10.71 7.81
CA TRP A 13 -4.73 10.36 6.38
C TRP A 13 -5.77 11.13 5.58
N LEU A 14 -6.95 11.29 6.15
CA LEU A 14 -8.03 12.06 5.51
C LEU A 14 -7.66 13.55 5.43
N ALA A 15 -7.10 14.11 6.51
CA ALA A 15 -6.63 15.50 6.52
C ALA A 15 -5.50 15.70 5.51
N TRP A 16 -4.49 14.83 5.51
CA TRP A 16 -3.39 14.89 4.54
C TRP A 16 -3.87 14.78 3.10
N ALA A 17 -4.80 13.88 2.81
CA ALA A 17 -5.37 13.72 1.47
C ALA A 17 -6.14 14.95 1.03
N TRP A 18 -6.92 15.54 1.96
CA TRP A 18 -7.65 16.76 1.72
C TRP A 18 -6.73 17.94 1.43
N GLU A 19 -5.70 18.14 2.25
CA GLU A 19 -4.70 19.20 2.07
C GLU A 19 -3.93 19.05 0.76
N ALA A 20 -3.56 17.82 0.39
CA ALA A 20 -2.78 17.55 -0.81
C ALA A 20 -3.56 17.79 -2.12
N ARG A 21 -4.81 17.34 -2.21
CA ARG A 21 -5.60 17.33 -3.45
C ARG A 21 -7.11 17.51 -3.24
N GLY A 22 -7.57 17.97 -2.07
CA GLY A 22 -8.99 18.17 -1.77
C GLY A 22 -9.83 16.91 -1.95
N VAL A 23 -11.01 17.04 -2.53
CA VAL A 23 -11.93 15.92 -2.79
C VAL A 23 -11.31 14.80 -3.61
N PHE A 24 -10.45 15.13 -4.58
CA PHE A 24 -9.75 14.12 -5.39
C PHE A 24 -8.79 13.28 -4.55
N GLY A 25 -8.06 13.89 -3.61
CA GLY A 25 -7.19 13.18 -2.68
C GLY A 25 -7.95 12.20 -1.79
N LEU A 26 -9.10 12.65 -1.25
CA LEU A 26 -9.98 11.78 -0.46
C LEU A 26 -10.51 10.60 -1.30
N ALA A 27 -11.03 10.87 -2.49
CA ALA A 27 -11.54 9.84 -3.38
C ALA A 27 -10.45 8.81 -3.73
N LEU A 28 -9.22 9.25 -3.94
CA LEU A 28 -8.09 8.39 -4.24
C LEU A 28 -7.76 7.45 -3.07
N ILE A 29 -7.64 7.98 -1.83
CA ILE A 29 -7.35 7.15 -0.66
C ILE A 29 -8.47 6.14 -0.41
N VAL A 30 -9.72 6.60 -0.41
CA VAL A 30 -10.87 5.73 -0.21
C VAL A 30 -10.95 4.67 -1.30
N GLY A 31 -10.69 5.04 -2.56
CA GLY A 31 -10.63 4.12 -3.68
C GLY A 31 -9.54 3.06 -3.54
N ILE A 32 -8.34 3.43 -3.13
CA ILE A 32 -7.23 2.49 -2.89
C ILE A 32 -7.58 1.51 -1.77
N VAL A 33 -8.09 2.02 -0.65
CA VAL A 33 -8.49 1.17 0.49
C VAL A 33 -9.62 0.23 0.09
N ALA A 34 -10.64 0.73 -0.58
CA ALA A 34 -11.76 -0.09 -1.05
C ALA A 34 -11.31 -1.17 -2.05
N ALA A 35 -10.43 -0.83 -3.00
CA ALA A 35 -9.86 -1.79 -3.94
C ALA A 35 -9.04 -2.87 -3.22
N TYR A 36 -8.23 -2.48 -2.24
CA TYR A 36 -7.47 -3.43 -1.44
C TYR A 36 -8.37 -4.38 -0.64
N LEU A 37 -9.38 -3.84 0.05
CA LEU A 37 -10.36 -4.64 0.79
C LEU A 37 -11.12 -5.60 -0.13
N ALA A 38 -11.51 -5.14 -1.33
CA ALA A 38 -12.15 -5.98 -2.34
C ALA A 38 -11.23 -7.11 -2.83
N LEU A 39 -9.94 -6.87 -2.96
CA LEU A 39 -8.96 -7.90 -3.31
C LEU A 39 -8.82 -8.95 -2.21
N VAL A 40 -8.72 -8.53 -0.94
CA VAL A 40 -8.57 -9.44 0.20
C VAL A 40 -9.85 -10.25 0.44
N ALA A 41 -11.01 -9.60 0.41
CA ALA A 41 -12.30 -10.25 0.63
C ALA A 41 -12.77 -11.05 -0.60
N GLY A 42 -12.33 -10.66 -1.79
CA GLY A 42 -12.73 -11.25 -3.06
C GLY A 42 -12.03 -12.58 -3.38
N ARG A 43 -12.28 -13.06 -4.59
CA ARG A 43 -11.77 -14.35 -5.09
C ARG A 43 -10.24 -14.45 -5.07
N HIS A 44 -9.54 -13.34 -5.23
CA HIS A 44 -8.07 -13.31 -5.18
C HIS A 44 -7.51 -13.53 -3.78
N GLY A 45 -8.27 -13.23 -2.73
CA GLY A 45 -7.85 -13.49 -1.34
C GLY A 45 -8.32 -14.84 -0.78
N GLN A 46 -9.32 -15.49 -1.41
CA GLN A 46 -9.91 -16.71 -0.86
C GLN A 46 -8.97 -17.91 -0.77
N TRP A 47 -7.91 -17.94 -1.57
CA TRP A 47 -6.88 -18.99 -1.51
C TRP A 47 -5.87 -18.81 -0.37
N LEU A 48 -5.85 -17.63 0.27
CA LEU A 48 -5.02 -17.39 1.44
C LEU A 48 -5.66 -18.02 2.68
N PRO A 49 -4.87 -18.63 3.57
CA PRO A 49 -5.34 -19.05 4.89
C PRO A 49 -6.03 -17.91 5.63
N LEU A 50 -6.98 -18.26 6.49
CA LEU A 50 -7.77 -17.26 7.22
C LEU A 50 -6.90 -16.31 8.04
N GLU A 51 -5.87 -16.82 8.67
CA GLU A 51 -4.93 -16.06 9.49
C GLU A 51 -4.16 -15.03 8.66
N VAL A 52 -3.72 -15.43 7.46
CA VAL A 52 -3.03 -14.54 6.52
C VAL A 52 -3.96 -13.45 6.00
N ARG A 53 -5.23 -13.80 5.74
CA ARG A 53 -6.26 -12.82 5.34
C ARG A 53 -6.59 -11.84 6.47
N ALA A 54 -6.70 -12.35 7.70
CA ALA A 54 -6.91 -11.52 8.87
C ALA A 54 -5.76 -10.52 9.07
N TRP A 55 -4.52 -10.99 8.89
CA TRP A 55 -3.34 -10.12 8.90
C TRP A 55 -3.38 -9.07 7.79
N ALA A 56 -3.67 -9.49 6.56
CA ALA A 56 -3.79 -8.59 5.41
C ALA A 56 -4.84 -7.48 5.62
N LEU A 57 -5.89 -7.73 6.39
CA LEU A 57 -6.89 -6.73 6.74
C LEU A 57 -6.45 -5.87 7.93
N ALA A 58 -6.03 -6.50 9.00
CA ALA A 58 -5.78 -5.83 10.27
C ALA A 58 -4.55 -4.90 10.20
N TYR A 59 -3.47 -5.35 9.56
CA TYR A 59 -2.22 -4.62 9.57
C TYR A 59 -2.27 -3.29 8.78
N PRO A 60 -2.73 -3.23 7.52
CA PRO A 60 -2.89 -1.97 6.83
C PRO A 60 -3.91 -1.04 7.46
N LEU A 61 -5.01 -1.57 8.00
CA LEU A 61 -5.99 -0.76 8.74
C LEU A 61 -5.38 -0.16 10.01
N TYR A 62 -4.57 -0.93 10.74
CA TYR A 62 -3.81 -0.42 11.87
C TYR A 62 -2.86 0.71 11.47
N LEU A 63 -2.10 0.53 10.38
CA LEU A 63 -1.20 1.57 9.89
C LEU A 63 -1.96 2.85 9.53
N LEU A 64 -3.10 2.74 8.83
CA LEU A 64 -3.93 3.88 8.49
C LEU A 64 -4.57 4.56 9.71
N ALA A 65 -4.85 3.80 10.77
CA ALA A 65 -5.45 4.33 11.98
C ALA A 65 -4.45 5.09 12.86
N VAL A 66 -3.19 4.63 12.92
CA VAL A 66 -2.22 5.06 13.93
C VAL A 66 -1.03 5.80 13.34
N VAL A 67 -0.59 5.43 12.12
CA VAL A 67 0.64 5.96 11.53
C VAL A 67 0.34 7.17 10.67
N ARG A 68 1.12 8.24 10.84
CA ARG A 68 1.07 9.42 9.97
C ARG A 68 1.55 9.07 8.56
N PRO A 69 1.03 9.75 7.51
CA PRO A 69 1.51 9.60 6.13
C PRO A 69 2.90 10.23 5.97
N ILE A 70 3.91 9.54 6.48
CA ILE A 70 5.32 9.93 6.43
C ILE A 70 6.13 8.94 5.59
N THR A 71 7.33 9.33 5.20
CA THR A 71 8.25 8.51 4.41
C THR A 71 8.54 7.14 5.03
N SER A 72 8.53 7.04 6.36
CA SER A 72 8.75 5.79 7.09
C SER A 72 7.64 4.75 6.90
N MET A 73 6.45 5.15 6.45
CA MET A 73 5.33 4.23 6.26
C MET A 73 5.65 3.12 5.25
N TRP A 74 6.42 3.41 4.22
CA TRP A 74 6.82 2.42 3.23
C TRP A 74 7.60 1.25 3.83
N ARG A 75 8.38 1.50 4.90
CA ARG A 75 9.07 0.44 5.65
C ARG A 75 8.09 -0.47 6.37
N PHE A 76 7.02 0.11 6.93
CA PHE A 76 5.98 -0.67 7.60
C PHE A 76 5.16 -1.49 6.61
N LEU A 77 4.89 -0.98 5.41
CA LEU A 77 4.20 -1.73 4.36
C LEU A 77 4.99 -2.95 3.87
N LEU A 78 6.32 -2.99 4.04
CA LEU A 78 7.11 -4.20 3.75
C LEU A 78 6.74 -5.38 4.64
N LEU A 79 6.18 -5.14 5.83
CA LEU A 79 5.68 -6.19 6.71
C LEU A 79 4.31 -6.73 6.28
N ASP A 80 3.65 -6.08 5.32
CA ASP A 80 2.42 -6.56 4.72
C ASP A 80 2.72 -7.56 3.58
N PHE A 81 3.43 -8.64 3.92
CA PHE A 81 3.73 -9.72 2.96
C PHE A 81 2.49 -10.32 2.27
N PRO A 82 1.28 -10.35 2.87
CA PRO A 82 0.09 -10.80 2.18
C PRO A 82 -0.28 -9.92 0.99
N ALA A 83 0.01 -8.62 1.03
CA ALA A 83 -0.22 -7.73 -0.11
C ALA A 83 0.59 -8.19 -1.34
N ALA A 84 1.86 -8.58 -1.13
CA ALA A 84 2.68 -9.13 -2.21
C ALA A 84 2.10 -10.42 -2.78
N ALA A 85 1.57 -11.31 -1.93
CA ALA A 85 0.90 -12.54 -2.35
C ALA A 85 -0.39 -12.25 -3.14
N LEU A 86 -1.17 -11.24 -2.74
CA LEU A 86 -2.36 -10.80 -3.47
C LEU A 86 -2.00 -10.23 -4.85
N VAL A 87 -0.99 -9.37 -4.94
CA VAL A 87 -0.48 -8.84 -6.22
C VAL A 87 -0.02 -9.97 -7.13
N ALA A 88 0.73 -10.93 -6.60
CA ALA A 88 1.14 -12.12 -7.34
C ALA A 88 -0.07 -12.94 -7.82
N SER A 89 -1.10 -13.09 -6.97
CA SER A 89 -2.36 -13.76 -7.35
C SER A 89 -3.05 -13.08 -8.53
N VAL A 90 -3.18 -11.75 -8.48
CA VAL A 90 -3.78 -10.97 -9.58
C VAL A 90 -2.98 -11.11 -10.87
N ALA A 91 -1.65 -11.15 -10.79
CA ALA A 91 -0.78 -11.28 -11.94
C ALA A 91 -0.81 -12.69 -12.56
N MET A 92 -0.94 -13.72 -11.73
CA MET A 92 -0.76 -15.12 -12.13
C MET A 92 -2.06 -15.87 -12.39
N ARG A 93 -3.16 -15.49 -11.76
CA ARG A 93 -4.42 -16.24 -11.79
C ARG A 93 -5.50 -15.54 -12.63
N THR A 94 -6.44 -16.33 -13.13
CA THR A 94 -7.67 -15.81 -13.76
C THR A 94 -8.52 -15.08 -12.71
N SER A 95 -9.47 -14.26 -13.18
CA SER A 95 -10.44 -13.58 -12.31
C SER A 95 -11.22 -14.53 -11.40
N ALA A 96 -11.35 -15.80 -11.79
CA ALA A 96 -11.95 -16.86 -10.98
C ALA A 96 -11.00 -17.43 -9.92
N GLY A 97 -9.70 -17.10 -9.97
CA GLY A 97 -8.70 -17.60 -9.02
C GLY A 97 -8.29 -19.06 -9.22
N GLU A 98 -8.90 -19.77 -10.16
CA GLU A 98 -8.77 -21.23 -10.29
C GLU A 98 -7.62 -21.67 -11.19
N ARG A 99 -7.30 -20.91 -12.21
CA ARG A 99 -6.29 -21.30 -13.22
C ARG A 99 -5.20 -20.26 -13.37
N ILE A 100 -3.98 -20.76 -13.66
CA ILE A 100 -2.86 -19.91 -14.04
C ILE A 100 -3.10 -19.40 -15.45
N VAL A 101 -2.97 -18.09 -15.65
CA VAL A 101 -3.19 -17.44 -16.95
C VAL A 101 -2.06 -17.85 -17.92
N PRO A 102 -2.36 -18.16 -19.20
CA PRO A 102 -1.35 -18.20 -20.23
C PRO A 102 -0.56 -16.87 -20.18
N HIS A 103 0.74 -16.92 -20.35
CA HIS A 103 1.61 -15.75 -20.26
C HIS A 103 1.77 -15.13 -18.84
N TRP A 104 1.47 -15.87 -17.77
CA TRP A 104 1.67 -15.42 -16.39
C TRP A 104 3.10 -14.89 -16.14
N ARG A 105 4.12 -15.51 -16.75
CA ARG A 105 5.53 -15.08 -16.64
C ARG A 105 5.71 -13.64 -17.12
N ARG A 106 5.09 -13.26 -18.26
CA ARG A 106 5.12 -11.89 -18.78
C ARG A 106 4.45 -10.90 -17.83
N ARG A 107 3.31 -11.27 -17.25
CA ARG A 107 2.60 -10.43 -16.28
C ARG A 107 3.40 -10.22 -15.00
N VAL A 108 3.99 -11.29 -14.46
CA VAL A 108 4.86 -11.22 -13.29
C VAL A 108 6.10 -10.36 -13.59
N ALA A 109 6.72 -10.53 -14.76
CA ALA A 109 7.85 -9.71 -15.16
C ALA A 109 7.49 -8.22 -15.27
N LEU A 110 6.32 -7.88 -15.81
CA LEU A 110 5.83 -6.50 -15.88
C LEU A 110 5.59 -5.90 -14.48
N VAL A 111 4.97 -6.68 -13.59
CA VAL A 111 4.76 -6.25 -12.19
C VAL A 111 6.10 -6.06 -11.49
N ALA A 112 7.03 -7.00 -11.62
CA ALA A 112 8.37 -6.89 -11.03
C ALA A 112 9.11 -5.67 -11.58
N LEU A 113 9.06 -5.42 -12.88
CA LEU A 113 9.66 -4.24 -13.51
C LEU A 113 9.06 -2.94 -12.97
N ALA A 114 7.73 -2.88 -12.86
CA ALA A 114 7.05 -1.71 -12.29
C ALA A 114 7.44 -1.45 -10.83
N LEU A 115 7.54 -2.52 -10.03
CA LEU A 115 8.01 -2.42 -8.64
C LEU A 115 9.46 -1.97 -8.56
N CYS A 116 10.36 -2.51 -9.38
CA CYS A 116 11.75 -2.08 -9.46
C CYS A 116 11.88 -0.61 -9.89
N ALA A 117 11.11 -0.20 -10.89
CA ALA A 117 11.08 1.20 -11.34
C ALA A 117 10.56 2.13 -10.23
N GLY A 118 9.50 1.72 -9.51
CA GLY A 118 8.99 2.45 -8.36
C GLY A 118 10.01 2.56 -7.22
N MET A 119 10.73 1.48 -6.94
CA MET A 119 11.81 1.48 -5.94
C MET A 119 12.96 2.41 -6.36
N ALA A 120 13.40 2.36 -7.62
CA ALA A 120 14.44 3.22 -8.14
C ALA A 120 14.01 4.69 -8.09
N TRP A 121 12.79 5.00 -8.52
CA TRP A 121 12.24 6.36 -8.42
C TRP A 121 12.17 6.83 -6.96
N TRP A 122 11.69 5.98 -6.05
CA TRP A 122 11.65 6.29 -4.62
C TRP A 122 13.05 6.59 -4.07
N THR A 123 14.03 5.75 -4.41
CA THR A 123 15.41 5.95 -3.97
C THR A 123 15.95 7.30 -4.43
N VAL A 124 15.75 7.65 -5.69
CA VAL A 124 16.19 8.95 -6.23
C VAL A 124 15.43 10.11 -5.60
N ALA A 125 14.10 10.01 -5.46
CA ALA A 125 13.27 11.11 -4.99
C ALA A 125 13.42 11.42 -3.49
N PHE A 126 13.68 10.39 -2.66
CA PHE A 126 13.60 10.53 -1.21
C PHE A 126 14.89 10.20 -0.45
N LEU A 127 15.82 9.48 -1.05
CA LEU A 127 17.08 9.12 -0.41
C LEU A 127 18.28 9.94 -0.93
N THR A 128 18.11 10.73 -1.99
CA THR A 128 19.15 11.65 -2.42
C THR A 128 19.27 12.76 -1.38
N TYR A 129 20.44 12.84 -0.77
CA TYR A 129 20.76 13.86 0.20
C TYR A 129 20.80 15.25 -0.47
N VAL A 130 19.99 16.18 0.04
CA VAL A 130 20.00 17.57 -0.39
C VAL A 130 20.63 18.39 0.74
N PRO A 131 21.89 18.89 0.58
CA PRO A 131 22.65 19.50 1.67
C PRO A 131 21.96 20.67 2.37
N TRP A 132 21.14 21.44 1.65
CA TRP A 132 20.41 22.58 2.23
C TRP A 132 19.11 22.22 2.95
N ALA A 133 18.65 20.99 2.84
CA ALA A 133 17.50 20.48 3.58
C ALA A 133 17.90 19.88 4.95
N ALA A 134 19.17 19.98 5.32
CA ALA A 134 19.74 19.33 6.50
C ALA A 134 19.65 20.19 7.78
N THR A 135 18.88 21.26 7.80
CA THR A 135 18.49 21.86 9.08
C THR A 135 17.32 21.07 9.63
N PRO A 136 17.53 20.24 10.68
CA PRO A 136 16.41 19.62 11.34
C PRO A 136 15.48 20.71 11.87
N PRO A 137 14.16 20.54 11.71
CA PRO A 137 13.20 21.44 12.33
C PRO A 137 13.31 21.40 13.86
#